data_fab0c269295eac9d69a7791eeec9320a
#
_entry.id   fab0c269295eac9d69a7791eeec9320a
#
_cell.length_a   1.000
_cell.length_b   1.000
_cell.length_c   1.000
_cell.angle_alpha   90.00
_cell.angle_beta   90.00
_cell.angle_gamma   90.00
#
_symmetry.space_group_name_H-M   'P 1'
#
loop_
_entity.id
_entity.type
_entity.pdbx_description
1 polymer ?
#
loop_
_entity_poly.entity_id
_entity_poly.type
_entity_poly.pdbx_seq_one_letter_code
_entity_poly.pdbx_strand_id
1 'polypeptide(L)'
;MGSSGKSPHSSYRFIDHARYLDVWFDALDLQENVILVVHDWGSALGFSWAQRHPERIKGLVYMEALVRPVTWQAWPESARSLFQAMRSPAGEQIILEKNVFVERILPASVIRHLSDEEMEVYRRPYLEPGESRRPTLTWPREIPIDGEPADVTQIVDGYAQWLAHSEIPKLFINADPGSILTGVQREFCRSWPNQEEVTVKGIHFVQEDSPAEIGAAIAGFVERIS
;
A
#
# COMPACT_ATOMS: atom_id res chain seq x y z
N MET A 1 10.17 -4.96 5.43
CA MET A 1 11.01 -3.82 5.87
C MET A 1 11.11 -3.89 7.39
N GLY A 2 10.89 -2.91 8.18
CA GLY A 2 10.86 -3.07 9.63
C GLY A 2 11.96 -3.98 10.18
N SER A 3 11.56 -5.10 10.77
CA SER A 3 12.47 -6.10 11.35
C SER A 3 13.12 -7.07 10.35
N SER A 4 12.76 -7.00 9.08
CA SER A 4 13.41 -7.80 8.04
C SER A 4 14.86 -7.37 7.81
N GLY A 5 15.65 -8.25 7.21
CA GLY A 5 17.02 -7.93 6.78
C GLY A 5 17.05 -6.69 5.88
N LYS A 6 18.15 -5.96 5.92
CA LYS A 6 18.37 -4.76 5.10
C LYS A 6 19.01 -5.13 3.77
N SER A 7 18.65 -4.39 2.71
CA SER A 7 19.30 -4.56 1.41
C SER A 7 20.79 -4.18 1.49
N PRO A 8 21.70 -5.03 1.02
CA PRO A 8 23.14 -4.73 1.04
C PRO A 8 23.52 -3.51 0.18
N HIS A 9 22.67 -3.14 -0.76
CA HIS A 9 22.89 -2.00 -1.68
C HIS A 9 22.03 -0.79 -1.33
N SER A 10 21.34 -0.79 -0.17
CA SER A 10 20.40 0.26 0.26
C SER A 10 19.34 0.62 -0.81
N SER A 11 19.09 -0.31 -1.73
CA SER A 11 18.07 -0.17 -2.75
C SER A 11 16.76 -0.73 -2.24
N TYR A 12 15.72 0.10 -2.21
CA TYR A 12 14.38 -0.22 -1.74
C TYR A 12 13.34 0.30 -2.73
N ARG A 13 13.67 0.31 -4.02
CA ARG A 13 12.76 0.69 -5.07
C ARG A 13 11.65 -0.35 -5.21
N PHE A 14 10.53 0.04 -5.81
CA PHE A 14 9.43 -0.87 -6.11
C PHE A 14 9.90 -2.16 -6.79
N ILE A 15 10.73 -2.05 -7.82
CA ILE A 15 11.25 -3.19 -8.59
C ILE A 15 12.10 -4.16 -7.76
N ASP A 16 12.81 -3.68 -6.74
CA ASP A 16 13.59 -4.52 -5.86
C ASP A 16 12.68 -5.35 -4.96
N HIS A 17 11.66 -4.70 -4.38
CA HIS A 17 10.65 -5.40 -3.58
C HIS A 17 9.85 -6.40 -4.40
N ALA A 18 9.49 -6.06 -5.63
CA ALA A 18 8.79 -6.99 -6.53
C ALA A 18 9.62 -8.25 -6.80
N ARG A 19 10.94 -8.12 -7.04
CA ARG A 19 11.84 -9.27 -7.21
C ARG A 19 11.94 -10.14 -5.96
N TYR A 20 12.05 -9.54 -4.77
CA TYR A 20 12.05 -10.31 -3.52
C TYR A 20 10.74 -11.04 -3.30
N LEU A 21 9.61 -10.39 -3.64
CA LEU A 21 8.29 -10.99 -3.53
C LEU A 21 8.13 -12.16 -4.49
N ASP A 22 8.58 -12.05 -5.74
CA ASP A 22 8.54 -13.14 -6.71
C ASP A 22 9.27 -14.38 -6.18
N VAL A 23 10.52 -14.22 -5.71
CA VAL A 23 11.30 -15.32 -5.12
C VAL A 23 10.60 -15.92 -3.89
N TRP A 24 9.95 -15.09 -3.08
CA TRP A 24 9.23 -15.54 -1.90
C TRP A 24 7.97 -16.35 -2.27
N PHE A 25 7.18 -15.91 -3.25
CA PHE A 25 6.01 -16.65 -3.74
C PHE A 25 6.41 -17.99 -4.35
N ASP A 26 7.50 -18.02 -5.12
CA ASP A 26 8.03 -19.26 -5.70
C ASP A 26 8.50 -20.22 -4.59
N ALA A 27 9.18 -19.72 -3.55
CA ALA A 27 9.64 -20.53 -2.43
C ALA A 27 8.49 -21.12 -1.59
N LEU A 28 7.32 -20.46 -1.58
CA LEU A 28 6.11 -20.96 -0.90
C LEU A 28 5.27 -21.89 -1.76
N ASP A 29 5.66 -22.11 -3.02
CA ASP A 29 4.93 -22.95 -4.00
C ASP A 29 3.45 -22.55 -4.17
N LEU A 30 3.18 -21.23 -4.22
CA LEU A 30 1.83 -20.68 -4.36
C LEU A 30 1.40 -20.73 -5.83
N GLN A 31 0.93 -21.89 -6.29
CA GLN A 31 0.62 -22.16 -7.69
C GLN A 31 -0.84 -21.87 -8.07
N GLU A 32 -1.78 -21.98 -7.13
CA GLU A 32 -3.22 -21.83 -7.41
C GLU A 32 -3.99 -21.39 -6.17
N ASN A 33 -5.22 -20.91 -6.39
CA ASN A 33 -6.16 -20.56 -5.34
C ASN A 33 -5.67 -19.47 -4.36
N VAL A 34 -4.78 -18.59 -4.82
CA VAL A 34 -4.23 -17.51 -4.00
C VAL A 34 -5.27 -16.40 -3.81
N ILE A 35 -5.53 -16.05 -2.56
CA ILE A 35 -6.30 -14.85 -2.21
C ILE A 35 -5.32 -13.84 -1.63
N LEU A 36 -5.18 -12.70 -2.32
CA LEU A 36 -4.34 -11.60 -1.85
C LEU A 36 -5.16 -10.63 -1.01
N VAL A 37 -4.67 -10.33 0.20
CA VAL A 37 -5.21 -9.27 1.06
C VAL A 37 -4.14 -8.18 1.14
N VAL A 38 -4.43 -7.03 0.56
CA VAL A 38 -3.41 -6.01 0.30
C VAL A 38 -3.84 -4.61 0.74
N HIS A 39 -2.85 -3.83 1.16
CA HIS A 39 -3.01 -2.46 1.63
C HIS A 39 -1.82 -1.61 1.15
N ASP A 40 -2.04 -0.35 0.88
CA ASP A 40 -1.02 0.64 0.50
C ASP A 40 -0.06 0.10 -0.59
N TRP A 41 1.23 0.17 -0.40
CA TRP A 41 2.23 -0.40 -1.32
C TRP A 41 2.13 -1.91 -1.50
N GLY A 42 1.60 -2.62 -0.51
CA GLY A 42 1.28 -4.03 -0.67
C GLY A 42 0.25 -4.28 -1.78
N SER A 43 -0.65 -3.32 -2.03
CA SER A 43 -1.58 -3.39 -3.15
C SER A 43 -0.88 -3.26 -4.50
N ALA A 44 0.04 -2.31 -4.65
CA ALA A 44 0.78 -2.16 -5.89
C ALA A 44 1.64 -3.39 -6.22
N LEU A 45 2.32 -3.96 -5.21
CA LEU A 45 3.07 -5.20 -5.34
C LEU A 45 2.16 -6.39 -5.67
N GLY A 46 1.06 -6.54 -4.91
CA GLY A 46 0.11 -7.64 -5.10
C GLY A 46 -0.63 -7.57 -6.44
N PHE A 47 -1.10 -6.41 -6.85
CA PHE A 47 -1.77 -6.23 -8.14
C PHE A 47 -0.81 -6.45 -9.32
N SER A 48 0.43 -5.97 -9.22
CA SER A 48 1.45 -6.24 -10.22
C SER A 48 1.78 -7.73 -10.32
N TRP A 49 1.84 -8.44 -9.19
CA TRP A 49 2.04 -9.89 -9.19
C TRP A 49 0.82 -10.61 -9.76
N ALA A 50 -0.39 -10.25 -9.34
CA ALA A 50 -1.63 -10.85 -9.81
C ALA A 50 -1.83 -10.67 -11.33
N GLN A 51 -1.48 -9.50 -11.88
CA GLN A 51 -1.52 -9.26 -13.33
C GLN A 51 -0.59 -10.19 -14.11
N ARG A 52 0.57 -10.54 -13.55
CA ARG A 52 1.55 -11.45 -14.19
C ARG A 52 1.21 -12.91 -14.00
N HIS A 53 0.35 -13.26 -13.03
CA HIS A 53 -0.03 -14.62 -12.65
C HIS A 53 -1.54 -14.75 -12.41
N PRO A 54 -2.40 -14.27 -13.35
CA PRO A 54 -3.84 -14.25 -13.13
C PRO A 54 -4.45 -15.62 -12.90
N GLU A 55 -3.85 -16.66 -13.46
CA GLU A 55 -4.26 -18.06 -13.32
C GLU A 55 -4.09 -18.61 -11.89
N ARG A 56 -3.24 -17.96 -11.06
CA ARG A 56 -3.01 -18.36 -9.67
C ARG A 56 -3.98 -17.70 -8.70
N ILE A 57 -4.66 -16.60 -9.12
CA ILE A 57 -5.46 -15.77 -8.25
C ILE A 57 -6.91 -16.26 -8.16
N LYS A 58 -7.35 -16.57 -6.96
CA LYS A 58 -8.75 -16.88 -6.64
C LYS A 58 -9.57 -15.63 -6.26
N GLY A 59 -8.94 -14.65 -5.61
CA GLY A 59 -9.60 -13.42 -5.18
C GLY A 59 -8.62 -12.33 -4.73
N LEU A 60 -9.11 -11.09 -4.76
CA LEU A 60 -8.36 -9.92 -4.33
C LEU A 60 -9.16 -9.17 -3.27
N VAL A 61 -8.55 -8.91 -2.12
CA VAL A 61 -9.10 -8.03 -1.09
C VAL A 61 -8.15 -6.83 -0.97
N TYR A 62 -8.68 -5.62 -1.03
CA TYR A 62 -7.84 -4.44 -0.97
C TYR A 62 -8.48 -3.30 -0.18
N MET A 63 -7.63 -2.50 0.44
CA MET A 63 -8.00 -1.32 1.21
C MET A 63 -6.92 -0.25 1.08
N GLU A 64 -7.30 1.03 1.04
CA GLU A 64 -6.39 2.17 0.92
C GLU A 64 -5.23 1.88 -0.05
N ALA A 65 -5.57 1.49 -1.28
CA ALA A 65 -4.70 0.90 -2.28
C ALA A 65 -4.24 1.90 -3.35
N LEU A 66 -3.10 1.62 -3.98
CA LEU A 66 -2.65 2.33 -5.18
C LEU A 66 -3.33 1.72 -6.41
N VAL A 67 -4.45 2.28 -6.83
CA VAL A 67 -5.31 1.70 -7.89
C VAL A 67 -4.96 2.18 -9.29
N ARG A 68 -4.32 3.35 -9.42
CA ARG A 68 -3.77 3.92 -10.66
C ARG A 68 -2.80 5.06 -10.35
N PRO A 69 -2.02 5.55 -11.31
CA PRO A 69 -1.20 6.75 -11.11
C PRO A 69 -2.03 7.96 -10.67
N VAL A 70 -1.42 8.86 -9.92
CA VAL A 70 -2.08 10.06 -9.39
C VAL A 70 -1.41 11.33 -9.91
N THR A 71 -2.08 12.47 -9.71
CA THR A 71 -1.48 13.78 -9.92
C THR A 71 -1.36 14.53 -8.60
N TRP A 72 -0.47 15.51 -8.53
CA TRP A 72 -0.40 16.38 -7.35
C TRP A 72 -1.71 17.10 -7.07
N GLN A 73 -2.50 17.37 -8.10
CA GLN A 73 -3.82 17.97 -7.93
C GLN A 73 -4.79 17.04 -7.19
N ALA A 74 -4.74 15.74 -7.50
CA ALA A 74 -5.57 14.72 -6.86
C ALA A 74 -5.00 14.22 -5.51
N TRP A 75 -3.71 14.51 -5.22
CA TRP A 75 -3.09 14.14 -3.95
C TRP A 75 -3.71 14.93 -2.79
N PRO A 76 -3.94 14.32 -1.60
CA PRO A 76 -4.51 15.00 -0.45
C PRO A 76 -3.79 16.32 -0.14
N GLU A 77 -4.53 17.42 -0.12
CA GLU A 77 -3.95 18.77 0.04
C GLU A 77 -3.16 18.91 1.35
N SER A 78 -3.67 18.36 2.43
CA SER A 78 -3.03 18.38 3.74
C SER A 78 -1.68 17.67 3.79
N ALA A 79 -1.45 16.67 2.92
CA ALA A 79 -0.22 15.89 2.84
C ALA A 79 0.74 16.37 1.75
N ARG A 80 0.25 17.16 0.76
CA ARG A 80 0.98 17.51 -0.47
C ARG A 80 2.35 18.10 -0.21
N SER A 81 2.42 19.16 0.58
CA SER A 81 3.69 19.85 0.86
C SER A 81 4.73 18.93 1.52
N LEU A 82 4.30 18.05 2.43
CA LEU A 82 5.19 17.11 3.10
C LEU A 82 5.73 16.06 2.12
N PHE A 83 4.84 15.49 1.26
CA PHE A 83 5.26 14.49 0.27
C PHE A 83 6.16 15.10 -0.82
N GLN A 84 5.91 16.34 -1.24
CA GLN A 84 6.83 17.07 -2.12
C GLN A 84 8.20 17.28 -1.47
N ALA A 85 8.24 17.65 -0.19
CA ALA A 85 9.49 17.81 0.55
C ALA A 85 10.25 16.48 0.70
N MET A 86 9.57 15.35 0.97
CA MET A 86 10.20 14.02 1.01
C MET A 86 10.79 13.60 -0.34
N ARG A 87 10.19 14.02 -1.45
CA ARG A 87 10.68 13.74 -2.82
C ARG A 87 11.83 14.68 -3.25
N SER A 88 12.10 15.73 -2.49
CA SER A 88 13.24 16.64 -2.69
C SER A 88 14.48 16.19 -1.90
N PRO A 89 15.64 16.86 -2.03
CA PRO A 89 16.82 16.63 -1.18
C PRO A 89 16.53 16.77 0.32
N ALA A 90 15.55 17.61 0.72
CA ALA A 90 15.16 17.77 2.13
C ALA A 90 14.60 16.48 2.76
N GLY A 91 14.15 15.52 1.93
CA GLY A 91 13.64 14.22 2.37
C GLY A 91 14.63 13.43 3.23
N GLU A 92 15.95 13.54 2.94
CA GLU A 92 16.99 12.90 3.75
C GLU A 92 16.89 13.34 5.21
N GLN A 93 16.86 14.63 5.46
CA GLN A 93 16.74 15.17 6.82
C GLN A 93 15.38 14.84 7.44
N ILE A 94 14.29 14.97 6.68
CA ILE A 94 12.92 14.73 7.17
C ILE A 94 12.76 13.29 7.66
N ILE A 95 13.27 12.33 6.92
CA ILE A 95 13.05 10.91 7.19
C ILE A 95 14.22 10.28 7.93
N LEU A 96 15.44 10.37 7.39
CA LEU A 96 16.55 9.61 7.96
C LEU A 96 16.99 10.17 9.31
N GLU A 97 16.94 11.49 9.49
CA GLU A 97 17.32 12.11 10.76
C GLU A 97 16.12 12.24 11.73
N LYS A 98 15.00 12.78 11.26
CA LYS A 98 13.85 13.14 12.12
C LYS A 98 12.77 12.07 12.22
N ASN A 99 12.85 10.98 11.43
CA ASN A 99 11.87 9.87 11.43
C ASN A 99 10.41 10.32 11.27
N VAL A 100 10.16 11.37 10.48
CA VAL A 100 8.84 12.00 10.38
C VAL A 100 7.75 11.01 9.93
N PHE A 101 8.12 9.97 9.16
CA PHE A 101 7.15 8.97 8.74
C PHE A 101 6.52 8.25 9.94
N VAL A 102 7.34 7.73 10.85
CA VAL A 102 6.85 6.99 12.03
C VAL A 102 6.32 7.94 13.11
N GLU A 103 6.97 9.10 13.29
CA GLU A 103 6.62 10.01 14.39
C GLU A 103 5.41 10.92 14.11
N ARG A 104 5.09 11.15 12.83
CA ARG A 104 4.02 12.09 12.46
C ARG A 104 3.02 11.52 11.46
N ILE A 105 3.49 10.91 10.34
CA ILE A 105 2.58 10.44 9.30
C ILE A 105 1.76 9.26 9.82
N LEU A 106 2.40 8.28 10.45
CA LEU A 106 1.72 7.10 10.98
C LEU A 106 0.59 7.47 11.96
N PRO A 107 0.84 8.17 13.08
CA PRO A 107 -0.24 8.47 14.03
C PRO A 107 -1.29 9.43 13.47
N ALA A 108 -0.94 10.32 12.53
CA ALA A 108 -1.91 11.18 11.85
C ALA A 108 -2.78 10.45 10.81
N SER A 109 -2.45 9.21 10.49
CA SER A 109 -3.14 8.38 9.51
C SER A 109 -4.01 7.28 10.14
N VAL A 110 -4.27 7.40 11.44
CA VAL A 110 -5.15 6.55 12.26
C VAL A 110 -6.12 7.46 13.00
N ILE A 111 -7.40 7.05 13.13
CA ILE A 111 -8.42 7.83 13.84
C ILE A 111 -8.24 7.69 15.36
N ARG A 112 -8.04 6.43 15.82
CA ARG A 112 -7.81 6.19 17.23
C ARG A 112 -6.45 6.72 17.68
N HIS A 113 -6.32 7.00 18.94
CA HIS A 113 -5.01 7.30 19.52
C HIS A 113 -4.20 5.99 19.66
N LEU A 114 -2.99 5.95 19.08
CA LEU A 114 -2.03 4.88 19.33
C LEU A 114 -1.38 5.11 20.70
N SER A 115 -1.35 4.09 21.55
CA SER A 115 -0.69 4.20 22.86
C SER A 115 0.84 4.34 22.72
N ASP A 116 1.50 4.75 23.79
CA ASP A 116 2.97 4.86 23.77
C ASP A 116 3.63 3.50 23.52
N GLU A 117 3.06 2.41 24.04
CA GLU A 117 3.53 1.05 23.84
C GLU A 117 3.38 0.62 22.36
N GLU A 118 2.26 0.94 21.73
CA GLU A 118 2.05 0.67 20.30
C GLU A 118 3.03 1.48 19.45
N MET A 119 3.20 2.77 19.75
CA MET A 119 4.17 3.60 19.06
C MET A 119 5.61 3.13 19.25
N GLU A 120 5.95 2.58 20.43
CA GLU A 120 7.28 1.97 20.65
C GLU A 120 7.51 0.77 19.72
N VAL A 121 6.51 -0.07 19.49
CA VAL A 121 6.59 -1.19 18.54
C VAL A 121 6.87 -0.68 17.12
N TYR A 122 6.17 0.37 16.68
CA TYR A 122 6.40 0.98 15.37
C TYR A 122 7.78 1.65 15.26
N ARG A 123 8.26 2.27 16.33
CA ARG A 123 9.60 2.93 16.37
C ARG A 123 10.75 1.94 16.34
N ARG A 124 10.57 0.76 16.95
CA ARG A 124 11.66 -0.21 17.20
C ARG A 124 12.54 -0.50 15.97
N PRO A 125 12.03 -0.71 14.76
CA PRO A 125 12.87 -0.94 13.59
C PRO A 125 13.63 0.29 13.08
N TYR A 126 13.29 1.49 13.57
CA TYR A 126 13.73 2.79 13.04
C TYR A 126 14.34 3.69 14.13
N LEU A 127 14.79 3.12 15.24
CA LEU A 127 15.40 3.88 16.34
C LEU A 127 16.68 4.57 15.88
N GLU A 128 17.56 3.85 15.18
CA GLU A 128 18.81 4.39 14.69
C GLU A 128 18.59 5.32 13.49
N PRO A 129 19.03 6.58 13.55
CA PRO A 129 19.01 7.47 12.41
C PRO A 129 19.82 6.94 11.23
N GLY A 130 19.51 7.43 10.02
CA GLY A 130 20.23 7.09 8.81
C GLY A 130 19.62 5.92 8.04
N GLU A 131 20.46 5.03 7.50
CA GLU A 131 20.07 4.05 6.49
C GLU A 131 19.02 3.00 6.95
N SER A 132 18.88 2.77 8.26
CA SER A 132 17.80 1.91 8.78
C SER A 132 16.41 2.43 8.41
N ARG A 133 16.28 3.75 8.20
CA ARG A 133 15.05 4.46 7.82
C ARG A 133 14.90 4.66 6.30
N ARG A 134 15.85 4.24 5.49
CA ARG A 134 15.84 4.42 4.02
C ARG A 134 14.55 3.91 3.37
N PRO A 135 13.99 2.77 3.74
CA PRO A 135 12.72 2.30 3.15
C PRO A 135 11.57 3.30 3.30
N THR A 136 11.46 3.98 4.45
CA THR A 136 10.40 4.96 4.71
C THR A 136 10.59 6.28 3.96
N LEU A 137 11.76 6.50 3.35
CA LEU A 137 12.03 7.59 2.41
C LEU A 137 11.81 7.14 0.96
N THR A 138 12.28 5.94 0.61
CA THR A 138 12.20 5.46 -0.78
C THR A 138 10.75 5.26 -1.21
N TRP A 139 9.91 4.65 -0.38
CA TRP A 139 8.52 4.40 -0.72
C TRP A 139 7.73 5.68 -1.09
N PRO A 140 7.77 6.79 -0.34
CA PRO A 140 7.16 8.05 -0.79
C PRO A 140 7.70 8.59 -2.12
N ARG A 141 8.95 8.31 -2.43
CA ARG A 141 9.59 8.72 -3.70
C ARG A 141 9.18 7.87 -4.89
N GLU A 142 8.75 6.64 -4.65
CA GLU A 142 8.28 5.71 -5.69
C GLU A 142 6.80 5.87 -6.05
N ILE A 143 6.01 6.66 -5.29
CA ILE A 143 4.59 6.89 -5.62
C ILE A 143 4.50 7.52 -7.01
N PRO A 144 3.73 6.92 -7.95
CA PRO A 144 3.64 7.41 -9.33
C PRO A 144 2.77 8.67 -9.41
N ILE A 145 3.41 9.84 -9.18
CA ILE A 145 2.75 11.14 -9.20
C ILE A 145 3.24 11.94 -10.41
N ASP A 146 2.30 12.45 -11.22
CA ASP A 146 2.57 13.20 -12.46
C ASP A 146 3.55 12.46 -13.40
N GLY A 147 3.46 11.13 -13.47
CA GLY A 147 4.27 10.30 -14.36
C GLY A 147 5.64 9.88 -13.81
N GLU A 148 5.98 10.28 -12.58
CA GLU A 148 7.28 9.99 -11.98
C GLU A 148 7.17 9.18 -10.66
N PRO A 149 8.01 8.13 -10.46
CA PRO A 149 8.98 7.57 -11.42
C PRO A 149 8.30 6.88 -12.60
N ALA A 150 8.89 7.03 -13.80
CA ALA A 150 8.26 6.57 -15.04
C ALA A 150 8.05 5.06 -15.09
N ASP A 151 9.01 4.27 -14.60
CA ASP A 151 8.93 2.81 -14.55
C ASP A 151 7.80 2.32 -13.61
N VAL A 152 7.69 2.91 -12.43
CA VAL A 152 6.59 2.61 -11.49
C VAL A 152 5.25 3.06 -12.04
N THR A 153 5.20 4.24 -12.67
CA THR A 153 3.99 4.74 -13.35
C THR A 153 3.50 3.75 -14.39
N GLN A 154 4.39 3.22 -15.23
CA GLN A 154 4.04 2.23 -16.25
C GLN A 154 3.50 0.93 -15.64
N ILE A 155 4.10 0.45 -14.55
CA ILE A 155 3.65 -0.76 -13.87
C ILE A 155 2.25 -0.55 -13.27
N VAL A 156 2.06 0.58 -12.59
CA VAL A 156 0.78 0.92 -11.94
C VAL A 156 -0.33 1.12 -12.97
N ASP A 157 -0.05 1.78 -14.06
CA ASP A 157 -1.01 1.95 -15.16
C ASP A 157 -1.36 0.61 -15.81
N GLY A 158 -0.37 -0.26 -15.99
CA GLY A 158 -0.58 -1.59 -16.55
C GLY A 158 -1.56 -2.43 -15.73
N TYR A 159 -1.33 -2.58 -14.43
CA TYR A 159 -2.26 -3.35 -13.61
C TYR A 159 -3.61 -2.64 -13.40
N ALA A 160 -3.64 -1.31 -13.42
CA ALA A 160 -4.90 -0.56 -13.35
C ALA A 160 -5.82 -0.88 -14.54
N GLN A 161 -5.27 -0.91 -15.74
CA GLN A 161 -6.00 -1.30 -16.95
C GLN A 161 -6.46 -2.76 -16.90
N TRP A 162 -5.61 -3.66 -16.42
CA TRP A 162 -5.97 -5.07 -16.24
C TRP A 162 -7.09 -5.25 -15.22
N LEU A 163 -7.02 -4.60 -14.04
CA LEU A 163 -8.05 -4.68 -13.01
C LEU A 163 -9.40 -4.14 -13.47
N ALA A 164 -9.40 -3.11 -14.31
CA ALA A 164 -10.62 -2.54 -14.89
C ALA A 164 -11.41 -3.53 -15.78
N HIS A 165 -10.79 -4.63 -16.21
CA HIS A 165 -11.40 -5.65 -17.07
C HIS A 165 -11.35 -7.06 -16.45
N SER A 166 -10.71 -7.24 -15.32
CA SER A 166 -10.52 -8.55 -14.69
C SER A 166 -11.78 -9.01 -13.97
N GLU A 167 -12.25 -10.21 -14.29
CA GLU A 167 -13.40 -10.87 -13.64
C GLU A 167 -13.01 -11.63 -12.36
N ILE A 168 -11.75 -11.58 -11.93
CA ILE A 168 -11.34 -12.14 -10.64
C ILE A 168 -12.20 -11.51 -9.52
N PRO A 169 -12.78 -12.32 -8.61
CA PRO A 169 -13.58 -11.80 -7.49
C PRO A 169 -12.79 -10.80 -6.64
N LYS A 170 -13.40 -9.68 -6.32
CA LYS A 170 -12.77 -8.60 -5.53
C LYS A 170 -13.62 -8.22 -4.34
N LEU A 171 -12.96 -7.93 -3.22
CA LEU A 171 -13.54 -7.25 -2.08
C LEU A 171 -12.82 -5.91 -1.90
N PHE A 172 -13.56 -4.83 -2.09
CA PHE A 172 -13.11 -3.49 -1.75
C PHE A 172 -13.52 -3.16 -0.31
N ILE A 173 -12.54 -3.01 0.58
CA ILE A 173 -12.75 -2.48 1.93
C ILE A 173 -12.52 -0.98 1.85
N ASN A 174 -13.63 -0.25 1.75
CA ASN A 174 -13.64 1.21 1.65
C ASN A 174 -13.44 1.83 3.03
N ALA A 175 -12.38 2.58 3.23
CA ALA A 175 -12.16 3.36 4.44
C ALA A 175 -12.99 4.66 4.40
N ASP A 176 -13.66 4.99 5.51
CA ASP A 176 -14.37 6.26 5.69
C ASP A 176 -13.82 7.01 6.92
N PRO A 177 -13.25 8.21 6.73
CA PRO A 177 -13.17 9.01 5.50
C PRO A 177 -12.16 8.53 4.45
N GLY A 178 -11.20 7.67 4.83
CA GLY A 178 -10.10 7.26 3.96
C GLY A 178 -9.03 8.34 3.77
N SER A 179 -8.02 8.04 2.95
CA SER A 179 -6.91 8.94 2.64
C SER A 179 -6.56 8.94 1.15
N ILE A 180 -6.03 7.83 0.63
CA ILE A 180 -5.59 7.74 -0.76
C ILE A 180 -6.67 7.22 -1.71
N LEU A 181 -7.56 6.34 -1.23
CA LEU A 181 -8.75 5.88 -1.98
C LEU A 181 -9.93 6.81 -1.76
N THR A 182 -9.82 8.05 -2.22
CA THR A 182 -10.87 9.07 -2.17
C THR A 182 -11.12 9.68 -3.55
N GLY A 183 -12.24 10.38 -3.72
CA GLY A 183 -12.57 11.06 -4.97
C GLY A 183 -12.40 10.16 -6.20
N VAL A 184 -11.67 10.65 -7.19
CA VAL A 184 -11.51 9.97 -8.50
C VAL A 184 -10.79 8.61 -8.41
N GLN A 185 -9.98 8.37 -7.37
CA GLN A 185 -9.32 7.08 -7.16
C GLN A 185 -10.36 6.05 -6.70
N ARG A 186 -11.21 6.43 -5.75
CA ARG A 186 -12.31 5.60 -5.24
C ARG A 186 -13.32 5.27 -6.34
N GLU A 187 -13.73 6.27 -7.12
CA GLU A 187 -14.66 6.07 -8.23
C GLU A 187 -14.08 5.12 -9.29
N PHE A 188 -12.78 5.22 -9.57
CA PHE A 188 -12.12 4.33 -10.51
C PHE A 188 -12.16 2.87 -10.04
N CYS A 189 -11.77 2.56 -8.81
CA CYS A 189 -11.81 1.17 -8.35
C CYS A 189 -13.25 0.65 -8.16
N ARG A 190 -14.22 1.51 -7.87
CA ARG A 190 -15.64 1.13 -7.84
C ARG A 190 -16.19 0.69 -9.19
N SER A 191 -15.57 1.11 -10.29
CA SER A 191 -15.98 0.68 -11.64
C SER A 191 -15.48 -0.72 -12.03
N TRP A 192 -14.67 -1.36 -11.20
CA TRP A 192 -14.12 -2.69 -11.52
C TRP A 192 -15.20 -3.77 -11.48
N PRO A 193 -15.18 -4.73 -12.43
CA PRO A 193 -16.17 -5.80 -12.45
C PRO A 193 -15.95 -6.81 -11.32
N ASN A 194 -17.01 -7.59 -11.03
CA ASN A 194 -17.01 -8.67 -10.05
C ASN A 194 -16.45 -8.26 -8.69
N GLN A 195 -17.03 -7.21 -8.12
CA GLN A 195 -16.56 -6.60 -6.89
C GLN A 195 -17.67 -6.41 -5.87
N GLU A 196 -17.38 -6.75 -4.63
CA GLU A 196 -18.15 -6.38 -3.45
C GLU A 196 -17.47 -5.20 -2.73
N GLU A 197 -18.26 -4.37 -2.06
CA GLU A 197 -17.74 -3.26 -1.24
C GLU A 197 -18.28 -3.35 0.18
N VAL A 198 -17.39 -3.18 1.16
CA VAL A 198 -17.74 -3.00 2.58
C VAL A 198 -17.08 -1.72 3.05
N THR A 199 -17.85 -0.85 3.73
CA THR A 199 -17.28 0.38 4.30
C THR A 199 -16.98 0.18 5.79
N VAL A 200 -15.79 0.57 6.19
CA VAL A 200 -15.32 0.56 7.58
C VAL A 200 -14.78 1.94 7.97
N LYS A 201 -14.78 2.24 9.27
CA LYS A 201 -14.24 3.49 9.77
C LYS A 201 -12.71 3.45 9.74
N GLY A 202 -12.08 4.47 9.18
CA GLY A 202 -10.60 4.55 9.16
C GLY A 202 -10.07 5.63 8.24
N ILE A 203 -8.78 5.92 8.38
CA ILE A 203 -8.04 6.81 7.49
C ILE A 203 -7.19 5.95 6.55
N HIS A 204 -5.86 5.98 6.69
CA HIS A 204 -4.96 5.21 5.83
C HIS A 204 -4.59 3.85 6.42
N PHE A 205 -4.14 3.82 7.68
CA PHE A 205 -3.85 2.55 8.36
C PHE A 205 -5.14 1.99 8.97
N VAL A 206 -6.11 1.71 8.10
CA VAL A 206 -7.48 1.34 8.42
C VAL A 206 -7.58 0.07 9.30
N GLN A 207 -6.59 -0.81 9.22
CA GLN A 207 -6.48 -2.00 10.08
C GLN A 207 -6.23 -1.66 11.57
N GLU A 208 -5.75 -0.45 11.86
CA GLU A 208 -5.62 0.04 13.23
C GLU A 208 -6.96 0.53 13.79
N ASP A 209 -7.85 1.01 12.92
CA ASP A 209 -9.13 1.58 13.32
C ASP A 209 -10.26 0.54 13.36
N SER A 210 -10.29 -0.41 12.41
CA SER A 210 -11.39 -1.35 12.21
C SER A 210 -10.93 -2.80 11.96
N PRO A 211 -10.05 -3.38 12.79
CA PRO A 211 -9.50 -4.71 12.54
C PRO A 211 -10.54 -5.83 12.56
N ALA A 212 -11.55 -5.74 13.44
CA ALA A 212 -12.58 -6.77 13.57
C ALA A 212 -13.53 -6.79 12.36
N GLU A 213 -13.96 -5.61 11.90
CA GLU A 213 -14.85 -5.44 10.75
C GLU A 213 -14.14 -5.88 9.47
N ILE A 214 -12.87 -5.53 9.30
CA ILE A 214 -12.03 -5.97 8.19
C ILE A 214 -11.90 -7.50 8.20
N GLY A 215 -11.55 -8.08 9.35
CA GLY A 215 -11.43 -9.52 9.50
C GLY A 215 -12.71 -10.27 9.15
N ALA A 216 -13.86 -9.80 9.64
CA ALA A 216 -15.16 -10.38 9.33
C ALA A 216 -15.52 -10.28 7.84
N ALA A 217 -15.24 -9.14 7.20
CA ALA A 217 -15.49 -8.94 5.77
C ALA A 217 -14.63 -9.89 4.91
N ILE A 218 -13.35 -10.05 5.26
CA ILE A 218 -12.43 -10.97 4.58
C ILE A 218 -12.92 -12.41 4.73
N ALA A 219 -13.27 -12.85 5.95
CA ALA A 219 -13.74 -14.22 6.21
C ALA A 219 -14.99 -14.53 5.37
N GLY A 220 -15.99 -13.65 5.39
CA GLY A 220 -17.20 -13.83 4.60
C GLY A 220 -16.93 -13.83 3.09
N PHE A 221 -16.02 -13.02 2.60
CA PHE A 221 -15.63 -13.04 1.19
C PHE A 221 -14.96 -14.36 0.80
N VAL A 222 -14.01 -14.83 1.60
CA VAL A 222 -13.32 -16.11 1.38
C VAL A 222 -14.32 -17.27 1.33
N GLU A 223 -15.28 -17.33 2.26
CA GLU A 223 -16.33 -18.36 2.28
C GLU A 223 -17.17 -18.36 1.00
N ARG A 224 -17.50 -17.19 0.44
CA ARG A 224 -18.34 -17.09 -0.78
C ARG A 224 -17.60 -17.52 -2.05
N ILE A 225 -16.30 -17.35 -2.11
CA ILE A 225 -15.49 -17.71 -3.30
C ILE A 225 -14.81 -19.08 -3.17
N SER A 226 -14.97 -19.78 -2.03
CA SER A 226 -14.43 -21.14 -1.78
C SER A 226 -15.28 -22.24 -2.42
#